data_2cd7d067ba778f6289f3426d1f481055
#
_entry.id   2cd7d067ba778f6289f3426d1f481055
#
_cell.length_a   1.000
_cell.length_b   1.000
_cell.length_c   1.000
_cell.angle_alpha   90.00
_cell.angle_beta   90.00
_cell.angle_gamma   90.00
#
_symmetry.space_group_name_H-M   'P 1'
#
loop_
_entity.id
_entity.type
_entity.pdbx_description
1 polymer ?
#
loop_
_entity_poly.entity_id
_entity_poly.type
_entity_poly.pdbx_seq_one_letter_code
_entity_poly.pdbx_strand_id
1 'polypeptide(L)'
;MKKKLQTKFSTRQYMLSKDFEIYYYSDKVLSPVQPHTHDYYEFYFFLEGDIDLCVDDKCYRIKHADFVLIPPGTSHNPSFINESKPYRRFVLWISKEYLNELMQISKDYGYIMQHVLITKNYVFHNDIINFNAMQSMIFSLIEEIKSERFGREAEIFLRLNSLLMYLNRIAYDHNTNKPFKTEKALYLNLCDYINEHIEEDLSLEKLASEFYVSKYYIAHAFKNNIGISIHQYIMKKRLQICKDAILGSEIISNVYRRYGFNDYSSFYRAFKKEYGIS
;
A
#
# COMPACT_ATOMS: atom_id res chain seq x y z
N MET A 1 26.25 -28.67 -9.51
CA MET A 1 24.90 -28.63 -10.16
C MET A 1 24.43 -27.19 -10.18
N LYS A 2 24.05 -26.64 -11.34
CA LYS A 2 23.39 -25.30 -11.36
C LYS A 2 22.03 -25.42 -10.68
N LYS A 3 21.86 -24.76 -9.53
CA LYS A 3 20.57 -24.74 -8.82
C LYS A 3 19.52 -24.07 -9.74
N LYS A 4 18.38 -24.73 -9.96
CA LYS A 4 17.30 -24.20 -10.78
C LYS A 4 16.63 -23.05 -10.01
N LEU A 5 16.73 -21.81 -10.49
CA LEU A 5 16.17 -20.63 -9.84
C LEU A 5 14.66 -20.51 -10.07
N GLN A 6 14.17 -21.02 -11.20
CA GLN A 6 12.77 -20.95 -11.58
C GLN A 6 11.86 -21.68 -10.58
N THR A 7 10.79 -21.03 -10.21
CA THR A 7 9.67 -21.55 -9.40
C THR A 7 8.55 -22.03 -10.33
N LYS A 8 7.87 -23.13 -9.99
CA LYS A 8 6.65 -23.54 -10.69
C LYS A 8 5.54 -22.57 -10.30
N PHE A 9 4.82 -22.04 -11.28
CA PHE A 9 3.68 -21.15 -11.02
C PHE A 9 2.61 -21.85 -10.18
N SER A 10 2.06 -21.12 -9.23
CA SER A 10 0.95 -21.53 -8.38
C SER A 10 -0.04 -20.36 -8.28
N THR A 11 -1.32 -20.66 -8.31
CA THR A 11 -2.43 -19.70 -8.12
C THR A 11 -2.70 -19.38 -6.64
N ARG A 12 -1.79 -19.77 -5.74
CA ARG A 12 -1.90 -19.48 -4.31
C ARG A 12 -1.93 -17.98 -4.05
N GLN A 13 -2.86 -17.53 -3.22
CA GLN A 13 -3.11 -16.12 -2.90
C GLN A 13 -2.87 -15.81 -1.39
N TYR A 14 -2.10 -16.63 -0.71
CA TYR A 14 -1.72 -16.43 0.70
C TYR A 14 -0.24 -16.75 0.89
N MET A 15 0.41 -16.04 1.81
CA MET A 15 1.81 -16.28 2.16
C MET A 15 1.94 -17.48 3.09
N LEU A 16 3.04 -18.23 2.93
CA LEU A 16 3.48 -19.27 3.86
C LEU A 16 4.55 -18.74 4.82
N SER A 17 5.37 -17.80 4.36
CA SER A 17 6.33 -17.10 5.19
C SER A 17 5.66 -15.96 5.95
N LYS A 18 6.12 -15.72 7.18
CA LYS A 18 5.64 -14.60 8.00
C LYS A 18 6.01 -13.25 7.40
N ASP A 19 7.21 -13.11 6.83
CA ASP A 19 7.80 -11.82 6.50
C ASP A 19 7.73 -11.52 5.00
N PHE A 20 8.27 -12.41 4.17
CA PHE A 20 8.31 -12.23 2.73
C PHE A 20 8.43 -13.56 1.97
N GLU A 21 8.08 -13.53 0.68
CA GLU A 21 8.31 -14.61 -0.26
C GLU A 21 8.76 -14.03 -1.61
N ILE A 22 9.69 -14.70 -2.29
CA ILE A 22 10.18 -14.26 -3.60
C ILE A 22 10.22 -15.42 -4.60
N TYR A 23 9.76 -15.14 -5.83
CA TYR A 23 9.60 -16.13 -6.88
C TYR A 23 10.16 -15.65 -8.21
N TYR A 24 10.68 -16.58 -9.00
CA TYR A 24 10.98 -16.38 -10.40
C TYR A 24 10.10 -17.29 -11.24
N TYR A 25 9.21 -16.71 -11.99
CA TYR A 25 8.33 -17.41 -12.92
C TYR A 25 8.79 -17.25 -14.36
N SER A 26 8.72 -18.35 -15.13
CA SER A 26 9.02 -18.39 -16.56
C SER A 26 8.09 -19.38 -17.23
N ASP A 27 6.89 -18.90 -17.58
CA ASP A 27 5.80 -19.71 -18.06
C ASP A 27 5.77 -19.67 -19.60
N LYS A 28 5.81 -20.85 -20.22
CA LYS A 28 5.67 -21.01 -21.68
C LYS A 28 4.23 -21.30 -22.08
N VAL A 29 3.46 -21.91 -21.18
CA VAL A 29 2.02 -22.15 -21.33
C VAL A 29 1.33 -21.22 -20.36
N LEU A 30 0.51 -20.35 -20.88
CA LEU A 30 -0.17 -19.34 -20.09
C LEU A 30 -1.56 -19.87 -19.70
N SER A 31 -1.93 -19.61 -18.46
CA SER A 31 -3.27 -19.88 -17.95
C SER A 31 -3.91 -18.58 -17.52
N PRO A 32 -5.15 -18.30 -17.92
CA PRO A 32 -5.87 -17.12 -17.47
C PRO A 32 -5.88 -17.03 -15.94
N VAL A 33 -5.54 -15.86 -15.42
CA VAL A 33 -5.63 -15.56 -13.99
C VAL A 33 -6.82 -14.64 -13.79
N GLN A 34 -7.79 -15.08 -12.97
CA GLN A 34 -8.95 -14.27 -12.65
C GLN A 34 -8.56 -13.09 -11.77
N PRO A 35 -9.30 -11.96 -11.82
CA PRO A 35 -9.13 -10.87 -10.88
C PRO A 35 -9.19 -11.40 -9.44
N HIS A 36 -8.21 -11.02 -8.64
CA HIS A 36 -8.07 -11.46 -7.25
C HIS A 36 -7.45 -10.38 -6.38
N THR A 37 -7.59 -10.56 -5.08
CA THR A 37 -7.00 -9.71 -4.05
C THR A 37 -6.21 -10.57 -3.07
N HIS A 38 -5.29 -9.97 -2.35
CA HIS A 38 -4.55 -10.62 -1.27
C HIS A 38 -4.22 -9.63 -0.16
N ASP A 39 -3.73 -10.13 0.98
CA ASP A 39 -3.51 -9.35 2.21
C ASP A 39 -2.02 -8.99 2.45
N TYR A 40 -1.24 -8.88 1.40
CA TYR A 40 0.18 -8.52 1.44
C TYR A 40 0.51 -7.57 0.30
N TYR A 41 1.66 -6.90 0.36
CA TYR A 41 2.20 -6.11 -0.73
C TYR A 41 2.83 -7.03 -1.76
N GLU A 42 2.50 -6.86 -3.04
CA GLU A 42 3.12 -7.58 -4.14
C GLU A 42 3.95 -6.63 -4.99
N PHE A 43 5.26 -6.88 -5.08
CA PHE A 43 6.13 -6.28 -6.08
C PHE A 43 6.26 -7.25 -7.24
N TYR A 44 5.93 -6.76 -8.40
CA TYR A 44 5.94 -7.48 -9.64
C TYR A 44 6.97 -6.88 -10.58
N PHE A 45 7.99 -7.63 -10.96
CA PHE A 45 9.10 -7.18 -11.81
C PHE A 45 9.01 -7.87 -13.16
N PHE A 46 8.67 -7.12 -14.19
CA PHE A 46 8.43 -7.67 -15.51
C PHE A 46 9.72 -7.83 -16.31
N LEU A 47 9.92 -9.02 -16.87
CA LEU A 47 11.10 -9.37 -17.66
C LEU A 47 10.75 -9.57 -19.13
N GLU A 48 9.72 -10.37 -19.43
CA GLU A 48 9.33 -10.70 -20.80
C GLU A 48 7.87 -11.14 -20.84
N GLY A 49 7.21 -10.83 -21.96
CA GLY A 49 5.84 -11.21 -22.22
C GLY A 49 5.15 -10.17 -23.09
N ASP A 50 3.89 -10.40 -23.36
CA ASP A 50 3.01 -9.46 -24.07
C ASP A 50 1.70 -9.39 -23.31
N ILE A 51 1.66 -8.53 -22.29
CA ILE A 51 0.56 -8.46 -21.33
C ILE A 51 0.14 -7.03 -21.04
N ASP A 52 -1.11 -6.88 -20.66
CA ASP A 52 -1.58 -5.80 -19.82
C ASP A 52 -1.74 -6.31 -18.38
N LEU A 53 -1.38 -5.49 -17.40
CA LEU A 53 -1.70 -5.76 -16.00
C LEU A 53 -2.87 -4.86 -15.60
N CYS A 54 -4.00 -5.49 -15.30
CA CYS A 54 -5.19 -4.80 -14.82
C CYS A 54 -5.11 -4.69 -13.30
N VAL A 55 -5.29 -3.46 -12.80
CA VAL A 55 -5.30 -3.13 -11.36
C VAL A 55 -6.49 -2.23 -11.12
N ASP A 56 -7.42 -2.68 -10.27
CA ASP A 56 -8.74 -2.08 -10.10
C ASP A 56 -9.44 -1.92 -11.48
N ASP A 57 -9.91 -0.73 -11.81
CA ASP A 57 -10.62 -0.43 -13.05
C ASP A 57 -9.70 -0.04 -14.23
N LYS A 58 -8.37 -0.17 -14.09
CA LYS A 58 -7.40 0.26 -15.10
C LYS A 58 -6.48 -0.86 -15.53
N CYS A 59 -6.25 -0.96 -16.85
CA CYS A 59 -5.24 -1.85 -17.39
C CYS A 59 -4.03 -1.06 -17.90
N TYR A 60 -2.85 -1.53 -17.54
CA TYR A 60 -1.58 -0.90 -17.85
C TYR A 60 -0.78 -1.78 -18.80
N ARG A 61 -0.36 -1.23 -19.93
CA ARG A 61 0.58 -1.89 -20.82
C ARG A 61 1.95 -1.99 -20.17
N ILE A 62 2.36 -3.19 -19.79
CA ILE A 62 3.64 -3.42 -19.11
C ILE A 62 4.75 -3.63 -20.12
N LYS A 63 5.89 -2.97 -19.89
CA LYS A 63 7.08 -3.03 -20.73
C LYS A 63 8.23 -3.69 -20.00
N HIS A 64 9.19 -4.21 -20.76
CA HIS A 64 10.45 -4.69 -20.20
C HIS A 64 11.06 -3.63 -19.26
N ALA A 65 11.56 -4.07 -18.12
CA ALA A 65 12.12 -3.26 -17.03
C ALA A 65 11.11 -2.56 -16.11
N ASP A 66 9.81 -2.60 -16.41
CA ASP A 66 8.82 -2.07 -15.49
C ASP A 66 8.74 -2.91 -14.21
N PHE A 67 8.50 -2.25 -13.09
CA PHE A 67 7.99 -2.94 -11.91
C PHE A 67 6.68 -2.32 -11.44
N VAL A 68 5.88 -3.12 -10.77
CA VAL A 68 4.56 -2.74 -10.26
C VAL A 68 4.49 -3.03 -8.78
N LEU A 69 3.84 -2.17 -8.02
CA LEU A 69 3.48 -2.42 -6.63
C LEU A 69 1.97 -2.50 -6.49
N ILE A 70 1.50 -3.64 -6.02
CA ILE A 70 0.10 -3.90 -5.69
C ILE A 70 -0.07 -3.87 -4.17
N PRO A 71 -0.81 -2.90 -3.61
CA PRO A 71 -1.13 -2.88 -2.19
C PRO A 71 -2.12 -3.98 -1.78
N PRO A 72 -2.15 -4.36 -0.50
CA PRO A 72 -3.17 -5.26 0.04
C PRO A 72 -4.59 -4.83 -0.29
N GLY A 73 -5.45 -5.79 -0.62
CA GLY A 73 -6.87 -5.55 -0.94
C GLY A 73 -7.14 -5.00 -2.35
N THR A 74 -6.10 -4.68 -3.13
CA THR A 74 -6.24 -4.15 -4.49
C THR A 74 -6.49 -5.29 -5.47
N SER A 75 -7.58 -5.20 -6.23
CA SER A 75 -7.94 -6.21 -7.26
C SER A 75 -7.00 -6.11 -8.45
N HIS A 76 -6.45 -7.25 -8.90
CA HIS A 76 -5.56 -7.26 -10.06
C HIS A 76 -5.50 -8.61 -10.76
N ASN A 77 -5.11 -8.59 -12.04
CA ASN A 77 -4.81 -9.77 -12.84
C ASN A 77 -4.01 -9.41 -14.10
N PRO A 78 -3.14 -10.29 -14.60
CA PRO A 78 -2.58 -10.16 -15.93
C PRO A 78 -3.61 -10.51 -17.01
N SER A 79 -3.63 -9.74 -18.10
CA SER A 79 -4.35 -9.99 -19.32
C SER A 79 -3.36 -10.25 -20.46
N PHE A 80 -3.38 -11.45 -21.04
CA PHE A 80 -2.44 -11.84 -22.07
C PHE A 80 -2.90 -11.35 -23.44
N ILE A 81 -2.03 -10.59 -24.12
CA ILE A 81 -2.27 -10.07 -25.47
C ILE A 81 -1.77 -11.07 -26.51
N ASN A 82 -0.57 -11.63 -26.28
CA ASN A 82 0.00 -12.65 -27.14
C ASN A 82 0.53 -13.83 -26.31
N GLU A 83 -0.24 -14.92 -26.32
CA GLU A 83 0.06 -16.12 -25.55
C GLU A 83 1.23 -16.94 -26.10
N SER A 84 1.72 -16.64 -27.31
CA SER A 84 2.88 -17.32 -27.88
C SER A 84 4.21 -16.88 -27.30
N LYS A 85 4.25 -15.72 -26.63
CA LYS A 85 5.44 -15.23 -25.97
C LYS A 85 5.57 -15.80 -24.55
N PRO A 86 6.75 -16.23 -24.14
CA PRO A 86 6.97 -16.68 -22.76
C PRO A 86 6.73 -15.52 -21.79
N TYR A 87 6.14 -15.81 -20.64
CA TYR A 87 5.85 -14.84 -19.60
C TYR A 87 6.83 -14.98 -18.44
N ARG A 88 7.77 -14.04 -18.34
CA ARG A 88 8.84 -14.08 -17.34
C ARG A 88 8.77 -12.88 -16.39
N ARG A 89 8.86 -13.16 -15.09
CA ARG A 89 8.77 -12.16 -14.03
C ARG A 89 9.38 -12.64 -12.74
N PHE A 90 9.83 -11.69 -11.92
CA PHE A 90 9.95 -11.94 -10.48
C PHE A 90 8.73 -11.39 -9.76
N VAL A 91 8.39 -12.04 -8.65
CA VAL A 91 7.30 -11.62 -7.77
C VAL A 91 7.83 -11.68 -6.34
N LEU A 92 7.74 -10.56 -5.62
CA LEU A 92 8.15 -10.43 -4.23
C LEU A 92 6.92 -10.05 -3.41
N TRP A 93 6.56 -10.87 -2.47
CA TRP A 93 5.50 -10.63 -1.50
C TRP A 93 6.08 -10.17 -0.18
N ILE A 94 5.50 -9.13 0.41
CA ILE A 94 5.91 -8.57 1.70
C ILE A 94 4.69 -8.47 2.61
N SER A 95 4.77 -9.04 3.81
CA SER A 95 3.68 -8.90 4.78
C SER A 95 3.55 -7.47 5.31
N LYS A 96 2.35 -7.10 5.75
CA LYS A 96 2.10 -5.81 6.40
C LYS A 96 2.92 -5.66 7.68
N GLU A 97 3.03 -6.75 8.44
CA GLU A 97 3.75 -6.83 9.70
C GLU A 97 5.23 -6.53 9.50
N TYR A 98 5.87 -7.19 8.54
CA TYR A 98 7.28 -6.96 8.22
C TYR A 98 7.55 -5.52 7.77
N LEU A 99 6.70 -4.98 6.89
CA LEU A 99 6.83 -3.59 6.47
C LEU A 99 6.67 -2.62 7.65
N ASN A 100 5.72 -2.88 8.56
CA ASN A 100 5.54 -2.07 9.76
C ASN A 100 6.77 -2.13 10.67
N GLU A 101 7.40 -3.30 10.85
CA GLU A 101 8.65 -3.45 11.59
C GLU A 101 9.78 -2.59 10.96
N LEU A 102 9.93 -2.63 9.64
CA LEU A 102 10.91 -1.80 8.93
C LEU A 102 10.65 -0.30 9.09
N MET A 103 9.38 0.12 9.06
CA MET A 103 9.02 1.53 9.25
C MET A 103 9.23 2.03 10.69
N GLN A 104 9.35 1.15 11.68
CA GLN A 104 9.83 1.55 13.02
C GLN A 104 11.34 1.87 13.01
N ILE A 105 12.11 1.23 12.13
CA ILE A 105 13.54 1.52 11.94
C ILE A 105 13.72 2.83 11.16
N SER A 106 13.05 2.97 10.00
CA SER A 106 13.04 4.21 9.21
C SER A 106 11.73 4.31 8.41
N LYS A 107 11.10 5.48 8.45
CA LYS A 107 9.91 5.80 7.64
C LYS A 107 10.18 5.75 6.14
N ASP A 108 11.43 5.85 5.73
CA ASP A 108 11.83 5.81 4.32
C ASP A 108 11.49 4.48 3.64
N TYR A 109 11.37 3.39 4.41
CA TYR A 109 10.92 2.10 3.88
C TYR A 109 9.47 2.10 3.38
N GLY A 110 8.63 3.02 3.86
CA GLY A 110 7.23 3.13 3.48
C GLY A 110 6.95 4.07 2.30
N TYR A 111 7.95 4.77 1.75
CA TYR A 111 7.73 5.84 0.77
C TYR A 111 6.95 5.37 -0.48
N ILE A 112 7.39 4.27 -1.11
CA ILE A 112 6.75 3.77 -2.34
C ILE A 112 5.31 3.29 -2.08
N MET A 113 5.03 2.70 -0.89
CA MET A 113 3.70 2.27 -0.51
C MET A 113 2.75 3.47 -0.36
N GLN A 114 3.22 4.52 0.32
CA GLN A 114 2.47 5.78 0.45
C GLN A 114 2.19 6.39 -0.91
N HIS A 115 3.22 6.42 -1.77
CA HIS A 115 3.09 6.97 -3.10
C HIS A 115 2.00 6.27 -3.89
N VAL A 116 1.99 4.93 -3.90
CA VAL A 116 0.99 4.14 -4.63
C VAL A 116 -0.41 4.32 -4.04
N LEU A 117 -0.55 4.31 -2.70
CA LEU A 117 -1.83 4.52 -2.04
C LEU A 117 -2.44 5.89 -2.35
N ILE A 118 -1.61 6.94 -2.39
CA ILE A 118 -2.04 8.32 -2.62
C ILE A 118 -2.34 8.57 -4.10
N THR A 119 -1.44 8.14 -5.00
CA THR A 119 -1.49 8.52 -6.42
C THR A 119 -2.26 7.53 -7.28
N LYS A 120 -2.49 6.30 -6.77
CA LYS A 120 -2.99 5.16 -7.55
C LYS A 120 -2.15 4.91 -8.82
N ASN A 121 -0.87 5.27 -8.76
CA ASN A 121 0.10 4.97 -9.80
C ASN A 121 0.89 3.72 -9.40
N TYR A 122 0.46 2.59 -9.92
CA TYR A 122 1.00 1.27 -9.56
C TYR A 122 2.26 0.90 -10.34
N VAL A 123 2.49 1.50 -11.53
CA VAL A 123 3.53 1.11 -12.47
C VAL A 123 4.69 2.09 -12.45
N PHE A 124 5.90 1.57 -12.32
CA PHE A 124 7.16 2.33 -12.33
C PHE A 124 8.00 1.91 -13.53
N HIS A 125 8.23 2.85 -14.43
CA HIS A 125 9.07 2.64 -15.61
C HIS A 125 10.53 2.88 -15.24
N ASN A 126 11.40 1.94 -15.56
CA ASN A 126 12.83 2.03 -15.29
C ASN A 126 13.66 2.13 -16.57
N ASP A 127 14.79 2.80 -16.45
CA ASP A 127 15.86 2.68 -17.42
C ASP A 127 16.62 1.35 -17.26
N ILE A 128 17.45 1.03 -18.23
CA ILE A 128 18.20 -0.24 -18.26
C ILE A 128 19.23 -0.35 -17.11
N ILE A 129 19.74 0.77 -16.60
CA ILE A 129 20.75 0.79 -15.53
C ILE A 129 20.06 0.39 -14.21
N ASN A 130 18.98 1.07 -13.87
CA ASN A 130 18.18 0.76 -12.69
C ASN A 130 17.61 -0.66 -12.72
N PHE A 131 17.15 -1.10 -13.89
CA PHE A 131 16.65 -2.45 -14.07
C PHE A 131 17.74 -3.52 -13.82
N ASN A 132 18.94 -3.37 -14.38
CA ASN A 132 20.03 -4.33 -14.20
C ASN A 132 20.48 -4.38 -12.74
N ALA A 133 20.55 -3.23 -12.05
CA ALA A 133 20.89 -3.18 -10.64
C ALA A 133 19.84 -3.92 -9.80
N MET A 134 18.56 -3.63 -10.00
CA MET A 134 17.44 -4.28 -9.32
C MET A 134 17.42 -5.79 -9.58
N GLN A 135 17.60 -6.23 -10.83
CA GLN A 135 17.65 -7.64 -11.21
C GLN A 135 18.81 -8.36 -10.51
N SER A 136 20.00 -7.74 -10.44
CA SER A 136 21.15 -8.27 -9.73
C SER A 136 20.87 -8.48 -8.22
N MET A 137 20.22 -7.49 -7.58
CA MET A 137 19.84 -7.58 -6.17
C MET A 137 18.83 -8.72 -5.93
N ILE A 138 17.83 -8.87 -6.82
CA ILE A 138 16.84 -9.95 -6.75
C ILE A 138 17.51 -11.33 -6.90
N PHE A 139 18.36 -11.51 -7.89
CA PHE A 139 19.09 -12.79 -8.05
C PHE A 139 19.96 -13.10 -6.85
N SER A 140 20.68 -12.12 -6.34
CA SER A 140 21.53 -12.26 -5.16
C SER A 140 20.71 -12.67 -3.91
N LEU A 141 19.52 -12.11 -3.72
CA LEU A 141 18.60 -12.52 -2.66
C LEU A 141 18.11 -13.96 -2.84
N ILE A 142 17.68 -14.33 -4.05
CA ILE A 142 17.22 -15.70 -4.34
C ILE A 142 18.33 -16.73 -4.15
N GLU A 143 19.56 -16.40 -4.54
CA GLU A 143 20.72 -17.27 -4.32
C GLU A 143 20.99 -17.47 -2.83
N GLU A 144 20.90 -16.41 -2.02
CA GLU A 144 21.13 -16.51 -0.59
C GLU A 144 20.05 -17.34 0.10
N ILE A 145 18.78 -17.17 -0.26
CA ILE A 145 17.67 -17.99 0.24
C ILE A 145 17.91 -19.49 -0.01
N LYS A 146 18.56 -19.83 -1.13
CA LYS A 146 18.90 -21.23 -1.52
C LYS A 146 20.25 -21.70 -1.01
N SER A 147 21.00 -20.86 -0.32
CA SER A 147 22.32 -21.20 0.23
C SER A 147 22.19 -21.82 1.62
N GLU A 148 23.29 -22.47 2.07
CA GLU A 148 23.44 -22.97 3.44
C GLU A 148 24.67 -22.34 4.11
N ARG A 149 25.02 -21.10 3.73
CA ARG A 149 26.21 -20.41 4.21
C ARG A 149 26.04 -19.91 5.64
N PHE A 150 27.16 -19.73 6.32
CA PHE A 150 27.17 -19.06 7.62
C PHE A 150 26.61 -17.64 7.48
N GLY A 151 25.76 -17.23 8.42
CA GLY A 151 25.15 -15.91 8.43
C GLY A 151 24.01 -15.73 7.43
N ARG A 152 23.48 -16.81 6.82
CA ARG A 152 22.43 -16.79 5.80
C ARG A 152 21.23 -15.92 6.17
N GLU A 153 20.69 -16.06 7.37
CA GLU A 153 19.50 -15.29 7.79
C GLU A 153 19.80 -13.79 7.87
N ALA A 154 20.95 -13.40 8.41
CA ALA A 154 21.38 -12.00 8.46
C ALA A 154 21.62 -11.44 7.05
N GLU A 155 22.21 -12.22 6.17
CA GLU A 155 22.47 -11.81 4.79
C GLU A 155 21.17 -11.68 3.97
N ILE A 156 20.20 -12.56 4.16
CA ILE A 156 18.86 -12.45 3.56
C ILE A 156 18.21 -11.14 4.03
N PHE A 157 18.23 -10.85 5.33
CA PHE A 157 17.68 -9.61 5.89
C PHE A 157 18.32 -8.37 5.27
N LEU A 158 19.65 -8.31 5.19
CA LEU A 158 20.37 -7.19 4.59
C LEU A 158 20.03 -7.00 3.11
N ARG A 159 19.98 -8.07 2.32
CA ARG A 159 19.71 -8.02 0.87
C ARG A 159 18.26 -7.59 0.60
N LEU A 160 17.30 -8.14 1.35
CA LEU A 160 15.90 -7.76 1.22
C LEU A 160 15.70 -6.28 1.53
N ASN A 161 16.23 -5.81 2.65
CA ASN A 161 16.08 -4.41 3.07
C ASN A 161 16.81 -3.46 2.13
N SER A 162 17.96 -3.86 1.60
CA SER A 162 18.68 -3.12 0.58
C SER A 162 17.86 -2.99 -0.71
N LEU A 163 17.22 -4.08 -1.17
CA LEU A 163 16.32 -4.06 -2.32
C LEU A 163 15.12 -3.15 -2.08
N LEU A 164 14.45 -3.26 -0.93
CA LEU A 164 13.30 -2.40 -0.59
C LEU A 164 13.70 -0.92 -0.56
N MET A 165 14.85 -0.58 0.04
CA MET A 165 15.34 0.79 0.04
C MET A 165 15.67 1.29 -1.37
N TYR A 166 16.23 0.43 -2.23
CA TYR A 166 16.50 0.76 -3.63
C TYR A 166 15.22 1.09 -4.39
N LEU A 167 14.14 0.29 -4.23
CA LEU A 167 12.83 0.55 -4.84
C LEU A 167 12.22 1.88 -4.34
N ASN A 168 12.35 2.17 -3.05
CA ASN A 168 11.90 3.44 -2.48
C ASN A 168 12.65 4.65 -3.09
N ARG A 169 13.96 4.53 -3.31
CA ARG A 169 14.77 5.58 -3.97
C ARG A 169 14.34 5.78 -5.42
N ILE A 170 14.15 4.72 -6.20
CA ILE A 170 13.64 4.83 -7.57
C ILE A 170 12.31 5.59 -7.57
N ALA A 171 11.37 5.21 -6.73
CA ALA A 171 10.08 5.87 -6.65
C ALA A 171 10.21 7.35 -6.22
N TYR A 172 11.11 7.66 -5.30
CA TYR A 172 11.39 9.02 -4.86
C TYR A 172 11.98 9.87 -6.00
N ASP A 173 13.00 9.37 -6.70
CA ASP A 173 13.68 10.09 -7.76
C ASP A 173 12.77 10.35 -8.98
N HIS A 174 11.90 9.40 -9.32
CA HIS A 174 10.88 9.59 -10.36
C HIS A 174 9.90 10.72 -10.03
N ASN A 175 9.68 11.00 -8.75
CA ASN A 175 8.71 11.99 -8.29
C ASN A 175 9.30 13.37 -8.04
N THR A 176 10.58 13.47 -7.68
CA THR A 176 11.24 14.76 -7.41
C THR A 176 11.40 15.63 -8.66
N ASN A 177 11.35 15.03 -9.86
CA ASN A 177 11.33 15.77 -11.12
C ASN A 177 9.93 16.31 -11.51
N LYS A 178 8.90 16.11 -10.70
CA LYS A 178 7.57 16.73 -10.84
C LYS A 178 7.16 17.32 -9.50
N PRO A 179 6.87 18.62 -9.40
CA PRO A 179 6.43 19.21 -8.13
C PRO A 179 5.19 18.49 -7.65
N PHE A 180 5.23 18.02 -6.42
CA PHE A 180 4.16 17.28 -5.75
C PHE A 180 2.82 18.04 -5.81
N LYS A 181 1.93 17.65 -6.70
CA LYS A 181 0.49 17.97 -6.61
C LYS A 181 -0.21 17.14 -5.50
N THR A 182 0.52 16.60 -4.56
CA THR A 182 0.17 15.44 -3.75
C THR A 182 -0.39 15.76 -2.37
N GLU A 183 -0.18 16.95 -1.81
CA GLU A 183 -0.92 17.34 -0.60
C GLU A 183 -2.43 17.29 -0.85
N LYS A 184 -2.85 17.70 -2.06
CA LYS A 184 -4.26 17.66 -2.44
C LYS A 184 -4.82 16.23 -2.54
N ALA A 185 -4.04 15.26 -3.02
CA ALA A 185 -4.48 13.86 -3.07
C ALA A 185 -4.50 13.21 -1.69
N LEU A 186 -3.53 13.50 -0.83
CA LEU A 186 -3.47 12.95 0.53
C LEU A 186 -4.69 13.35 1.35
N TYR A 187 -5.07 14.65 1.36
CA TYR A 187 -6.20 15.07 2.19
C TYR A 187 -7.54 14.54 1.67
N LEU A 188 -7.71 14.36 0.35
CA LEU A 188 -8.91 13.77 -0.23
C LEU A 188 -9.05 12.30 0.22
N ASN A 189 -8.00 11.51 0.07
CA ASN A 189 -7.99 10.11 0.51
C ASN A 189 -8.22 9.99 2.04
N LEU A 190 -7.68 10.94 2.83
CA LEU A 190 -7.96 11.02 4.27
C LEU A 190 -9.43 11.31 4.56
N CYS A 191 -10.04 12.23 3.81
CA CYS A 191 -11.48 12.52 3.96
C CYS A 191 -12.32 11.29 3.64
N ASP A 192 -12.00 10.56 2.56
CA ASP A 192 -12.72 9.35 2.17
C ASP A 192 -12.54 8.25 3.23
N TYR A 193 -11.31 7.98 3.66
CA TYR A 193 -11.03 7.02 4.72
C TYR A 193 -11.77 7.36 6.03
N ILE A 194 -11.72 8.63 6.46
CA ILE A 194 -12.44 9.09 7.66
C ILE A 194 -13.95 8.86 7.54
N ASN A 195 -14.54 9.12 6.36
CA ASN A 195 -15.95 8.89 6.14
C ASN A 195 -16.33 7.40 6.18
N GLU A 196 -15.50 6.53 5.62
CA GLU A 196 -15.74 5.07 5.61
C GLU A 196 -15.54 4.42 6.97
N HIS A 197 -14.64 4.98 7.82
CA HIS A 197 -14.27 4.41 9.12
C HIS A 197 -14.71 5.29 10.31
N ILE A 198 -15.76 6.09 10.15
CA ILE A 198 -16.14 7.14 11.12
C ILE A 198 -16.47 6.61 12.53
N GLU A 199 -16.89 5.34 12.63
CA GLU A 199 -17.23 4.66 13.87
C GLU A 199 -15.98 4.09 14.60
N GLU A 200 -14.84 4.02 13.92
CA GLU A 200 -13.63 3.43 14.43
C GLU A 200 -12.72 4.42 15.19
N ASP A 201 -11.60 3.90 15.71
CA ASP A 201 -10.52 4.77 16.19
C ASP A 201 -9.85 5.49 15.03
N LEU A 202 -9.98 6.80 15.00
CA LEU A 202 -9.39 7.72 14.04
C LEU A 202 -8.36 8.64 14.72
N SER A 203 -7.58 8.07 15.66
CA SER A 203 -6.46 8.79 16.27
C SER A 203 -5.44 9.20 15.21
N LEU A 204 -4.72 10.30 15.47
CA LEU A 204 -3.69 10.79 14.55
C LEU A 204 -2.57 9.75 14.35
N GLU A 205 -2.33 8.94 15.38
CA GLU A 205 -1.41 7.80 15.36
C GLU A 205 -1.86 6.74 14.34
N LYS A 206 -3.13 6.32 14.43
CA LYS A 206 -3.69 5.32 13.53
C LYS A 206 -3.72 5.81 12.09
N LEU A 207 -4.18 7.04 11.86
CA LEU A 207 -4.19 7.65 10.53
C LEU A 207 -2.78 7.79 9.96
N ALA A 208 -1.82 8.24 10.75
CA ALA A 208 -0.43 8.37 10.32
C ALA A 208 0.18 7.01 9.95
N SER A 209 -0.18 5.95 10.69
CA SER A 209 0.23 4.58 10.39
C SER A 209 -0.44 4.05 9.13
N GLU A 210 -1.75 4.23 8.98
CA GLU A 210 -2.52 3.76 7.83
C GLU A 210 -2.03 4.40 6.52
N PHE A 211 -1.76 5.70 6.56
CA PHE A 211 -1.26 6.44 5.40
C PHE A 211 0.26 6.46 5.30
N TYR A 212 0.98 5.74 6.18
CA TYR A 212 2.44 5.63 6.19
C TYR A 212 3.16 6.98 6.19
N VAL A 213 2.61 7.98 6.86
CA VAL A 213 3.18 9.32 6.98
C VAL A 213 3.48 9.68 8.44
N SER A 214 4.33 10.69 8.67
CA SER A 214 4.50 11.19 10.03
C SER A 214 3.25 11.91 10.51
N LYS A 215 2.97 11.87 11.83
CA LYS A 215 1.86 12.61 12.44
C LYS A 215 1.92 14.11 12.15
N TYR A 216 3.12 14.66 12.11
CA TYR A 216 3.34 16.06 11.78
C TYR A 216 2.93 16.36 10.33
N TYR A 217 3.39 15.54 9.39
CA TYR A 217 3.10 15.74 7.96
C TYR A 217 1.61 15.63 7.66
N ILE A 218 0.93 14.58 8.15
CA ILE A 218 -0.51 14.37 7.90
C ILE A 218 -1.35 15.50 8.52
N ALA A 219 -1.01 15.95 9.74
CA ALA A 219 -1.72 17.04 10.41
C ALA A 219 -1.53 18.37 9.68
N HIS A 220 -0.33 18.66 9.21
CA HIS A 220 0.02 19.88 8.49
C HIS A 220 -0.63 19.91 7.10
N ALA A 221 -0.46 18.83 6.31
CA ALA A 221 -1.05 18.72 4.98
C ALA A 221 -2.58 18.83 5.01
N PHE A 222 -3.23 18.18 5.97
CA PHE A 222 -4.69 18.26 6.14
C PHE A 222 -5.14 19.67 6.49
N LYS A 223 -4.50 20.31 7.49
CA LYS A 223 -4.87 21.67 7.92
C LYS A 223 -4.66 22.70 6.82
N ASN A 224 -3.59 22.58 6.02
CA ASN A 224 -3.31 23.48 4.90
C ASN A 224 -4.36 23.40 3.80
N ASN A 225 -4.93 22.22 3.56
CA ASN A 225 -5.89 22.01 2.48
C ASN A 225 -7.34 22.20 2.91
N ILE A 226 -7.69 21.84 4.15
CA ILE A 226 -9.08 21.90 4.68
C ILE A 226 -9.31 23.13 5.59
N GLY A 227 -8.23 23.76 6.09
CA GLY A 227 -8.31 24.91 6.98
C GLY A 227 -8.56 24.59 8.45
N ILE A 228 -8.92 23.35 8.79
CA ILE A 228 -9.13 22.87 10.16
C ILE A 228 -8.30 21.63 10.45
N SER A 229 -8.08 21.33 11.75
CA SER A 229 -7.34 20.11 12.11
C SER A 229 -8.13 18.83 11.78
N ILE A 230 -7.42 17.70 11.58
CA ILE A 230 -8.03 16.38 11.38
C ILE A 230 -9.02 16.07 12.51
N HIS A 231 -8.62 16.31 13.78
CA HIS A 231 -9.49 16.08 14.92
C HIS A 231 -10.78 16.92 14.86
N GLN A 232 -10.70 18.19 14.48
CA GLN A 232 -11.87 19.04 14.30
C GLN A 232 -12.77 18.53 13.17
N TYR A 233 -12.19 18.07 12.08
CA TYR A 233 -12.93 17.51 10.95
C TYR A 233 -13.68 16.22 11.35
N ILE A 234 -13.01 15.27 11.99
CA ILE A 234 -13.61 14.02 12.49
C ILE A 234 -14.76 14.34 13.45
N MET A 235 -14.52 15.26 14.38
CA MET A 235 -15.52 15.66 15.36
C MET A 235 -16.78 16.25 14.70
N LYS A 236 -16.61 17.14 13.73
CA LYS A 236 -17.72 17.72 12.96
C LYS A 236 -18.50 16.66 12.19
N LYS A 237 -17.82 15.73 11.54
CA LYS A 237 -18.45 14.61 10.82
C LYS A 237 -19.25 13.70 11.76
N ARG A 238 -18.68 13.30 12.89
CA ARG A 238 -19.37 12.51 13.91
C ARG A 238 -20.62 13.21 14.45
N LEU A 239 -20.51 14.50 14.74
CA LEU A 239 -21.66 15.29 15.21
C LEU A 239 -22.76 15.42 14.15
N GLN A 240 -22.38 15.56 12.88
CA GLN A 240 -23.34 15.61 11.77
C GLN A 240 -24.12 14.29 11.66
N ILE A 241 -23.41 13.16 11.66
CA ILE A 241 -24.04 11.83 11.59
C ILE A 241 -24.92 11.57 12.82
N CYS A 242 -24.46 11.95 14.02
CA CYS A 242 -25.27 11.86 15.23
C CYS A 242 -26.56 12.68 15.10
N LYS A 243 -26.48 13.89 14.57
CA LYS A 243 -27.65 14.71 14.31
C LYS A 243 -28.66 14.05 13.36
N ASP A 244 -28.16 13.50 12.25
CA ASP A 244 -28.98 12.85 11.24
C ASP A 244 -29.63 11.57 11.81
N ALA A 245 -28.92 10.77 12.60
CA ALA A 245 -29.46 9.59 13.29
C ALA A 245 -30.51 9.94 14.32
N ILE A 246 -30.33 11.01 15.11
CA ILE A 246 -31.29 11.49 16.09
C ILE A 246 -32.56 12.00 15.39
N LEU A 247 -32.41 12.74 14.28
CA LEU A 247 -33.57 13.19 13.46
C LEU A 247 -34.29 12.00 12.84
N GLY A 248 -33.58 10.89 12.56
CA GLY A 248 -34.14 9.60 12.15
C GLY A 248 -34.78 8.79 13.27
N SER A 249 -34.97 9.37 14.48
CA SER A 249 -35.57 8.74 15.65
C SER A 249 -34.74 7.64 16.32
N GLU A 250 -33.43 7.60 16.11
CA GLU A 250 -32.53 6.70 16.86
C GLU A 250 -32.37 7.20 18.32
N ILE A 251 -32.17 6.24 19.23
CA ILE A 251 -31.99 6.54 20.66
C ILE A 251 -30.63 7.21 20.90
N ILE A 252 -30.62 8.41 21.46
CA ILE A 252 -29.41 9.22 21.69
C ILE A 252 -28.30 8.45 22.41
N SER A 253 -28.62 7.61 23.41
CA SER A 253 -27.62 6.84 24.16
C SER A 253 -26.85 5.82 23.30
N ASN A 254 -27.45 5.34 22.22
CA ASN A 254 -26.80 4.41 21.29
C ASN A 254 -25.97 5.18 20.24
N VAL A 255 -26.53 6.30 19.76
CA VAL A 255 -25.93 7.13 18.73
C VAL A 255 -24.57 7.67 19.16
N TYR A 256 -24.48 8.38 20.28
CA TYR A 256 -23.21 9.02 20.66
C TYR A 256 -22.09 8.00 20.95
N ARG A 257 -22.41 6.83 21.52
CA ARG A 257 -21.42 5.76 21.78
C ARG A 257 -20.89 5.17 20.48
N ARG A 258 -21.77 4.90 19.53
CA ARG A 258 -21.43 4.34 18.22
C ARG A 258 -20.46 5.24 17.46
N TYR A 259 -20.62 6.55 17.58
CA TYR A 259 -19.77 7.52 16.88
C TYR A 259 -18.62 8.08 17.75
N GLY A 260 -18.13 7.30 18.74
CA GLY A 260 -16.87 7.52 19.42
C GLY A 260 -16.86 8.60 20.51
N PHE A 261 -18.03 8.89 21.11
CA PHE A 261 -18.09 9.70 22.32
C PHE A 261 -18.13 8.80 23.55
N ASN A 262 -17.19 9.01 24.48
CA ASN A 262 -17.08 8.18 25.68
C ASN A 262 -18.25 8.35 26.65
N ASP A 263 -18.81 9.55 26.72
CA ASP A 263 -19.90 9.88 27.62
C ASP A 263 -20.85 10.93 27.02
N TYR A 264 -22.09 10.96 27.57
CA TYR A 264 -23.12 11.88 27.12
C TYR A 264 -22.76 13.36 27.34
N SER A 265 -22.06 13.68 28.42
CA SER A 265 -21.72 15.07 28.75
C SER A 265 -20.72 15.65 27.74
N SER A 266 -19.76 14.86 27.32
CA SER A 266 -18.80 15.21 26.25
C SER A 266 -19.49 15.40 24.91
N PHE A 267 -20.39 14.46 24.53
CA PHE A 267 -21.23 14.58 23.35
C PHE A 267 -22.09 15.83 23.39
N TYR A 268 -22.86 16.03 24.47
CA TYR A 268 -23.76 17.16 24.59
C TYR A 268 -23.04 18.53 24.49
N ARG A 269 -21.91 18.68 25.18
CA ARG A 269 -21.08 19.91 25.09
C ARG A 269 -20.60 20.17 23.67
N ALA A 270 -20.11 19.13 22.98
CA ALA A 270 -19.64 19.26 21.61
C ALA A 270 -20.79 19.58 20.64
N PHE A 271 -21.94 18.92 20.81
CA PHE A 271 -23.12 19.11 20.00
C PHE A 271 -23.73 20.53 20.17
N LYS A 272 -23.85 20.98 21.42
CA LYS A 272 -24.34 22.34 21.73
C LYS A 272 -23.39 23.41 21.20
N LYS A 273 -22.08 23.18 21.26
CA LYS A 273 -21.08 24.11 20.71
C LYS A 273 -21.17 24.21 19.18
N GLU A 274 -21.42 23.10 18.49
CA GLU A 274 -21.45 23.06 17.02
C GLU A 274 -22.78 23.60 16.46
N TYR A 275 -23.91 23.26 17.09
CA TYR A 275 -25.23 23.57 16.56
C TYR A 275 -26.02 24.65 17.32
N GLY A 276 -25.52 25.11 18.47
CA GLY A 276 -26.20 26.12 19.29
C GLY A 276 -27.51 25.68 19.96
N ILE A 277 -27.88 24.40 19.83
CA ILE A 277 -29.14 23.81 20.32
C ILE A 277 -28.84 22.66 21.28
N SER A 278 -29.78 22.38 22.16
CA SER A 278 -29.73 21.25 23.12
C SER A 278 -30.80 20.23 22.79
#